data_075930c5c7bc45c749021ca058363918
#
_entry.id   075930c5c7bc45c749021ca058363918
#
_cell.length_a   1.000
_cell.length_b   1.000
_cell.length_c   1.000
_cell.angle_alpha   90.00
_cell.angle_beta   90.00
_cell.angle_gamma   90.00
#
_symmetry.space_group_name_H-M   'P 1'
#
loop_
_entity.id
_entity.type
_entity.pdbx_description
1 polymer ?
#
loop_
_entity_poly.entity_id
_entity_poly.type
_entity_poly.pdbx_seq_one_letter_code
_entity_poly.pdbx_strand_id
1 'polypeptide(L)'
;MSYHERQAKKRKTGHNAAARQDRTSFKPSAGFTPLPGGRDWTVSVAIPSSILTNLATADQRMAAPGRIARALAVFSVDEVVVFDDSPASSRPRHTDPAAYTGDTDPCHFLAHILSFLEAPPFMRKTLFPLHPNLRLTALLPSLDMPHHPHPKEWTAYREGVTVAGKTVSGRGTLVEVGLDAPVEIEEQIPPKTRLTLLFPDDESRRPECVDPAAPRTDGGYYWGYSVRKCASLSSVFTESPFDGGYDVSIGTSERGTPVSRAFPPSTPRPLAFHHLLIVFGGPRGLEFASMNDDELGGMEVQGARTKELFDHWVNVLPNQGSRTIRTEEAVFIALTALRGLWDSS
;
A
#
# COMPACT_ATOMS: atom_id res chain seq x y z
N MET A 1 -57.76 17.09 2.71
CA MET A 1 -56.33 17.13 2.44
C MET A 1 -55.66 17.70 3.69
N SER A 2 -54.95 16.88 4.45
CA SER A 2 -54.43 17.24 5.76
C SER A 2 -53.08 17.94 5.69
N TYR A 3 -52.83 18.76 6.69
CA TYR A 3 -51.63 19.60 6.84
C TYR A 3 -50.27 18.85 6.76
N HIS A 4 -50.30 17.55 6.90
CA HIS A 4 -49.12 16.67 6.83
C HIS A 4 -48.65 16.36 5.39
N GLU A 5 -49.52 16.43 4.38
CA GLU A 5 -49.13 16.15 2.99
C GLU A 5 -48.39 17.31 2.30
N ARG A 6 -48.52 18.53 2.81
CA ARG A 6 -47.83 19.70 2.25
C ARG A 6 -46.35 19.85 2.71
N GLN A 7 -45.96 19.23 3.85
CA GLN A 7 -44.57 19.28 4.30
C GLN A 7 -43.69 18.21 3.64
N ALA A 8 -44.26 17.10 3.18
CA ALA A 8 -43.49 16.04 2.52
C ALA A 8 -43.03 16.42 1.09
N LYS A 9 -43.76 17.29 0.42
CA LYS A 9 -43.40 17.75 -0.95
C LYS A 9 -42.33 18.85 -1.00
N LYS A 10 -42.11 19.59 0.10
CA LYS A 10 -41.10 20.67 0.15
C LYS A 10 -39.73 20.21 0.49
N ARG A 11 -39.55 18.97 0.98
CA ARG A 11 -38.24 18.40 1.36
C ARG A 11 -37.47 17.71 0.22
N LYS A 12 -38.11 17.39 -0.91
CA LYS A 12 -37.49 16.67 -2.04
C LYS A 12 -36.78 17.55 -3.08
N THR A 13 -37.03 18.86 -3.08
CA THR A 13 -36.42 19.77 -4.08
C THR A 13 -35.18 20.52 -3.59
N GLY A 14 -34.81 20.41 -2.29
CA GLY A 14 -33.67 21.10 -1.73
C GLY A 14 -32.36 20.29 -1.78
N HIS A 15 -32.43 18.97 -1.99
CA HIS A 15 -31.22 18.11 -1.91
C HIS A 15 -30.40 18.07 -3.21
N ASN A 16 -31.03 18.30 -4.36
CA ASN A 16 -30.30 18.24 -5.64
C ASN A 16 -29.52 19.51 -5.98
N ALA A 17 -29.84 20.65 -5.36
CA ALA A 17 -29.13 21.90 -5.64
C ALA A 17 -27.83 22.03 -4.76
N ALA A 18 -27.86 21.50 -3.53
CA ALA A 18 -26.68 21.51 -2.65
C ALA A 18 -25.60 20.51 -3.13
N ALA A 19 -26.01 19.36 -3.70
CA ALA A 19 -25.08 18.39 -4.27
C ALA A 19 -24.37 18.89 -5.54
N ARG A 20 -24.98 19.82 -6.28
CA ARG A 20 -24.39 20.41 -7.48
C ARG A 20 -23.33 21.47 -7.21
N GLN A 21 -23.41 22.18 -6.07
CA GLN A 21 -22.40 23.19 -5.71
C GLN A 21 -21.12 22.58 -5.13
N ASP A 22 -21.18 21.35 -4.59
CA ASP A 22 -20.01 20.68 -3.98
C ASP A 22 -19.13 19.97 -5.01
N ARG A 23 -19.63 19.73 -6.24
CA ARG A 23 -18.86 19.07 -7.31
C ARG A 23 -17.78 19.95 -7.97
N THR A 24 -17.89 21.27 -7.84
CA THR A 24 -16.91 22.21 -8.42
C THR A 24 -15.73 22.51 -7.50
N SER A 25 -15.77 22.05 -6.26
CA SER A 25 -14.65 22.19 -5.31
C SER A 25 -14.16 20.81 -4.87
N PHE A 26 -13.45 20.10 -5.76
CA PHE A 26 -12.72 18.91 -5.37
C PHE A 26 -11.63 19.31 -4.34
N LYS A 27 -11.85 18.94 -3.09
CA LYS A 27 -10.82 18.95 -2.06
C LYS A 27 -10.53 17.49 -1.77
N PRO A 28 -9.37 16.96 -2.19
CA PRO A 28 -8.98 15.63 -1.79
C PRO A 28 -8.98 15.56 -0.28
N SER A 29 -9.50 14.49 0.31
CA SER A 29 -9.49 14.23 1.75
C SER A 29 -8.06 14.06 2.28
N ALA A 30 -7.11 13.69 1.41
CA ALA A 30 -5.69 13.58 1.72
C ALA A 30 -4.95 14.88 1.40
N GLY A 31 -3.87 15.15 2.15
CA GLY A 31 -2.97 16.25 1.88
C GLY A 31 -2.15 16.10 0.57
N PHE A 32 -2.31 14.98 -0.13
CA PHE A 32 -1.65 14.72 -1.41
C PHE A 32 -2.33 15.52 -2.53
N THR A 33 -1.54 16.28 -3.27
CA THR A 33 -2.00 17.00 -4.46
C THR A 33 -1.68 16.16 -5.69
N PRO A 34 -2.69 15.82 -6.54
CA PRO A 34 -2.46 15.08 -7.76
C PRO A 34 -1.47 15.79 -8.69
N LEU A 35 -0.56 15.04 -9.29
CA LEU A 35 0.43 15.58 -10.22
C LEU A 35 -0.22 15.82 -11.58
N PRO A 36 -0.16 17.05 -12.14
CA PRO A 36 -0.69 17.32 -13.47
C PRO A 36 -0.02 16.44 -14.53
N GLY A 37 -0.82 15.75 -15.34
CA GLY A 37 -0.33 14.88 -16.41
C GLY A 37 0.01 13.46 -15.99
N GLY A 38 -0.34 13.09 -14.74
CA GLY A 38 -0.09 11.75 -14.24
C GLY A 38 1.28 11.55 -13.59
N ARG A 39 1.50 10.34 -13.06
CA ARG A 39 2.75 9.93 -12.40
C ARG A 39 3.14 8.52 -12.84
N ASP A 40 4.21 8.40 -13.60
CA ASP A 40 4.72 7.15 -14.16
C ASP A 40 5.72 6.42 -13.25
N TRP A 41 6.30 7.11 -12.26
CA TRP A 41 7.24 6.52 -11.31
C TRP A 41 6.57 5.95 -10.05
N THR A 42 7.27 5.03 -9.37
CA THR A 42 6.81 4.40 -8.11
C THR A 42 7.91 4.34 -7.06
N VAL A 43 7.50 4.31 -5.79
CA VAL A 43 8.36 4.04 -4.65
C VAL A 43 7.91 2.74 -3.99
N SER A 44 8.83 1.78 -3.90
CA SER A 44 8.63 0.48 -3.26
C SER A 44 9.44 0.36 -1.98
N VAL A 45 8.86 -0.31 -0.98
CA VAL A 45 9.52 -0.62 0.30
C VAL A 45 9.56 -2.13 0.50
N ALA A 46 10.73 -2.71 0.79
CA ALA A 46 10.84 -4.10 1.15
C ALA A 46 11.21 -4.27 2.64
N ILE A 47 10.47 -5.14 3.34
CA ILE A 47 10.62 -5.44 4.76
C ILE A 47 10.76 -6.95 4.99
N PRO A 48 11.63 -7.40 5.93
CA PRO A 48 11.78 -8.81 6.23
C PRO A 48 10.72 -9.31 7.21
N SER A 49 10.41 -10.59 7.14
CA SER A 49 9.46 -11.25 8.04
C SER A 49 9.95 -11.31 9.49
N SER A 50 11.26 -11.31 9.71
CA SER A 50 11.87 -11.38 11.04
C SER A 50 11.61 -10.18 11.94
N ILE A 51 10.98 -9.11 11.42
CA ILE A 51 10.55 -7.97 12.25
C ILE A 51 9.61 -8.41 13.38
N LEU A 52 8.90 -9.53 13.23
CA LEU A 52 8.01 -10.09 14.26
C LEU A 52 8.73 -10.92 15.32
N THR A 53 9.97 -11.37 15.08
CA THR A 53 10.67 -12.35 15.90
C THR A 53 10.88 -11.89 17.35
N ASN A 54 11.15 -10.62 17.58
CA ASN A 54 11.42 -10.06 18.91
C ASN A 54 10.18 -9.44 19.58
N LEU A 55 8.99 -9.66 19.02
CA LEU A 55 7.73 -9.15 19.54
C LEU A 55 6.99 -10.22 20.33
N ALA A 56 7.03 -10.11 21.67
CA ALA A 56 6.58 -11.17 22.56
C ALA A 56 5.05 -11.31 22.63
N THR A 57 4.30 -10.20 22.46
CA THR A 57 2.85 -10.19 22.61
C THR A 57 2.12 -10.05 21.27
N ALA A 58 0.88 -10.57 21.20
CA ALA A 58 0.04 -10.41 20.00
C ALA A 58 -0.19 -8.93 19.66
N ASP A 59 -0.34 -8.07 20.66
CA ASP A 59 -0.54 -6.62 20.46
C ASP A 59 0.70 -5.97 19.82
N GLN A 60 1.90 -6.34 20.27
CA GLN A 60 3.15 -5.84 19.65
C GLN A 60 3.28 -6.31 18.21
N ARG A 61 2.99 -7.60 17.93
CA ARG A 61 3.02 -8.15 16.58
C ARG A 61 2.00 -7.48 15.66
N MET A 62 0.85 -7.10 16.18
CA MET A 62 -0.15 -6.35 15.44
C MET A 62 0.25 -4.89 15.23
N ALA A 63 0.85 -4.25 16.22
CA ALA A 63 1.25 -2.84 16.16
C ALA A 63 2.33 -2.57 15.10
N ALA A 64 3.28 -3.51 14.89
CA ALA A 64 4.37 -3.33 13.94
C ALA A 64 3.87 -3.12 12.50
N PRO A 65 3.08 -4.03 11.87
CA PRO A 65 2.53 -3.79 10.53
C PRO A 65 1.61 -2.57 10.47
N GLY A 66 0.89 -2.25 11.55
CA GLY A 66 0.07 -1.02 11.61
C GLY A 66 0.89 0.25 11.51
N ARG A 67 2.04 0.33 12.19
CA ARG A 67 2.98 1.47 12.09
C ARG A 67 3.60 1.55 10.69
N ILE A 68 4.02 0.41 10.14
CA ILE A 68 4.56 0.35 8.77
C ILE A 68 3.52 0.82 7.78
N ALA A 69 2.29 0.30 7.81
CA ALA A 69 1.20 0.73 6.94
C ALA A 69 0.95 2.25 7.00
N ARG A 70 1.01 2.83 8.22
CA ARG A 70 0.92 4.29 8.38
C ARG A 70 2.07 5.02 7.71
N ALA A 71 3.31 4.52 7.84
CA ALA A 71 4.45 5.11 7.16
C ALA A 71 4.28 5.05 5.64
N LEU A 72 3.90 3.88 5.09
CA LEU A 72 3.66 3.71 3.65
C LEU A 72 2.62 4.71 3.14
N ALA A 73 1.49 4.87 3.85
CA ALA A 73 0.44 5.80 3.49
C ALA A 73 0.89 7.28 3.58
N VAL A 74 1.59 7.67 4.65
CA VAL A 74 2.06 9.05 4.88
C VAL A 74 3.08 9.48 3.83
N PHE A 75 3.94 8.56 3.37
CA PHE A 75 5.00 8.85 2.40
C PHE A 75 4.63 8.48 0.96
N SER A 76 3.37 8.13 0.71
CA SER A 76 2.86 7.81 -0.64
C SER A 76 3.63 6.68 -1.32
N VAL A 77 3.93 5.62 -0.58
CA VAL A 77 4.59 4.42 -1.09
C VAL A 77 3.61 3.61 -1.92
N ASP A 78 4.04 3.12 -3.09
CA ASP A 78 3.18 2.43 -4.07
C ASP A 78 3.19 0.91 -3.95
N GLU A 79 4.27 0.34 -3.39
CA GLU A 79 4.41 -1.09 -3.19
C GLU A 79 5.07 -1.39 -1.85
N VAL A 80 4.60 -2.44 -1.17
CA VAL A 80 5.33 -3.05 -0.06
C VAL A 80 5.59 -4.51 -0.35
N VAL A 81 6.87 -4.92 -0.25
CA VAL A 81 7.31 -6.29 -0.43
C VAL A 81 7.66 -6.87 0.94
N VAL A 82 7.03 -7.97 1.30
CA VAL A 82 7.37 -8.74 2.50
C VAL A 82 8.18 -9.94 2.09
N PHE A 83 9.44 -10.03 2.49
CA PHE A 83 10.30 -11.14 2.14
C PHE A 83 10.70 -11.99 3.36
N ASP A 84 10.95 -13.28 3.12
CA ASP A 84 11.40 -14.20 4.15
C ASP A 84 12.93 -14.17 4.26
N ASP A 85 13.43 -13.67 5.37
CA ASP A 85 14.86 -13.61 5.69
C ASP A 85 15.32 -14.77 6.60
N SER A 86 14.44 -15.74 6.87
CA SER A 86 14.77 -16.92 7.67
C SER A 86 15.57 -17.95 6.88
N PRO A 87 16.32 -18.85 7.57
CA PRO A 87 16.96 -19.98 6.90
C PRO A 87 15.96 -20.83 6.11
N ALA A 88 16.35 -21.32 4.93
CA ALA A 88 15.48 -22.13 4.08
C ALA A 88 14.87 -23.35 4.80
N SER A 89 15.61 -23.95 5.75
CA SER A 89 15.15 -25.07 6.57
C SER A 89 14.02 -24.72 7.53
N SER A 90 13.85 -23.46 7.91
CA SER A 90 12.82 -22.98 8.85
C SER A 90 11.63 -22.32 8.15
N ARG A 91 11.69 -22.14 6.84
CA ARG A 91 10.59 -21.55 6.06
C ARG A 91 9.38 -22.48 6.06
N PRO A 92 8.17 -21.93 6.18
CA PRO A 92 6.94 -22.73 6.16
C PRO A 92 6.76 -23.40 4.79
N ARG A 93 6.61 -24.73 4.80
CA ARG A 93 6.33 -25.50 3.56
C ARG A 93 4.86 -25.39 3.14
N HIS A 94 4.00 -25.08 4.09
CA HIS A 94 2.58 -24.92 3.89
C HIS A 94 2.04 -23.90 4.87
N THR A 95 1.23 -22.96 4.37
CA THR A 95 0.51 -21.99 5.18
C THR A 95 -0.92 -22.46 5.33
N ASP A 96 -1.38 -22.66 6.56
CA ASP A 96 -2.80 -22.92 6.82
C ASP A 96 -3.59 -21.60 6.65
N PRO A 97 -4.46 -21.49 5.63
CA PRO A 97 -5.18 -20.27 5.34
C PRO A 97 -6.27 -19.93 6.38
N ALA A 98 -6.56 -20.84 7.31
CA ALA A 98 -7.57 -20.64 8.34
C ALA A 98 -6.98 -20.40 9.74
N ALA A 99 -5.67 -20.60 9.94
CA ALA A 99 -5.00 -20.50 11.22
C ALA A 99 -4.36 -19.11 11.45
N TYR A 100 -4.05 -18.79 12.70
CA TYR A 100 -3.18 -17.66 13.03
C TYR A 100 -1.76 -17.95 12.55
N THR A 101 -1.23 -17.08 11.69
CA THR A 101 0.06 -17.32 11.03
C THR A 101 1.22 -16.47 11.56
N GLY A 102 0.99 -15.59 12.54
CA GLY A 102 2.03 -14.74 13.10
C GLY A 102 3.24 -15.47 13.70
N ASP A 103 3.06 -16.74 14.08
CA ASP A 103 4.13 -17.61 14.62
C ASP A 103 4.66 -18.61 13.59
N THR A 104 3.82 -19.03 12.64
CA THR A 104 4.10 -20.13 11.70
C THR A 104 4.52 -19.65 10.31
N ASP A 105 3.98 -18.54 9.84
CA ASP A 105 4.31 -17.87 8.57
C ASP A 105 4.22 -16.35 8.75
N PRO A 106 5.26 -15.72 9.30
CA PRO A 106 5.29 -14.27 9.51
C PRO A 106 5.13 -13.46 8.23
N CYS A 107 5.61 -13.95 7.08
CA CYS A 107 5.39 -13.30 5.78
C CYS A 107 3.91 -13.23 5.42
N HIS A 108 3.18 -14.33 5.55
CA HIS A 108 1.74 -14.35 5.32
C HIS A 108 1.00 -13.44 6.30
N PHE A 109 1.38 -13.45 7.58
CA PHE A 109 0.75 -12.57 8.58
C PHE A 109 0.91 -11.10 8.22
N LEU A 110 2.14 -10.66 7.94
CA LEU A 110 2.44 -9.27 7.57
C LEU A 110 1.71 -8.85 6.30
N ALA A 111 1.80 -9.66 5.24
CA ALA A 111 1.14 -9.38 3.97
C ALA A 111 -0.39 -9.30 4.15
N HIS A 112 -0.99 -10.19 4.93
CA HIS A 112 -2.43 -10.20 5.20
C HIS A 112 -2.88 -8.93 5.94
N ILE A 113 -2.16 -8.50 6.98
CA ILE A 113 -2.50 -7.28 7.72
C ILE A 113 -2.30 -6.03 6.84
N LEU A 114 -1.20 -5.95 6.10
CA LEU A 114 -0.93 -4.81 5.22
C LEU A 114 -1.99 -4.68 4.12
N SER A 115 -2.37 -5.78 3.48
CA SER A 115 -3.44 -5.80 2.47
C SER A 115 -4.81 -5.43 3.05
N PHE A 116 -5.12 -5.91 4.26
CA PHE A 116 -6.37 -5.56 4.94
C PHE A 116 -6.45 -4.07 5.27
N LEU A 117 -5.35 -3.48 5.74
CA LEU A 117 -5.30 -2.06 6.09
C LEU A 117 -5.39 -1.16 4.86
N GLU A 118 -4.76 -1.56 3.76
CA GLU A 118 -4.79 -0.84 2.47
C GLU A 118 -6.19 -0.82 1.86
N ALA A 119 -6.94 -1.94 1.95
CA ALA A 119 -8.26 -2.02 1.37
C ALA A 119 -9.24 -1.00 1.99
N PRO A 120 -10.04 -0.28 1.17
CA PRO A 120 -11.09 0.60 1.65
C PRO A 120 -12.02 -0.09 2.65
N PRO A 121 -12.43 0.56 3.75
CA PRO A 121 -13.20 -0.09 4.82
C PRO A 121 -14.48 -0.80 4.34
N PHE A 122 -15.20 -0.25 3.36
CA PHE A 122 -16.43 -0.83 2.84
C PHE A 122 -16.21 -2.15 2.07
N MET A 123 -15.00 -2.36 1.51
CA MET A 123 -14.65 -3.58 0.76
C MET A 123 -14.16 -4.72 1.67
N ARG A 124 -13.65 -4.40 2.88
CA ARG A 124 -12.96 -5.37 3.74
C ARG A 124 -13.80 -6.59 4.06
N LYS A 125 -15.09 -6.40 4.34
CA LYS A 125 -15.99 -7.52 4.65
C LYS A 125 -16.15 -8.51 3.48
N THR A 126 -16.09 -8.03 2.26
CA THR A 126 -16.26 -8.84 1.04
C THR A 126 -14.96 -9.52 0.63
N LEU A 127 -13.83 -8.80 0.74
CA LEU A 127 -12.52 -9.30 0.30
C LEU A 127 -11.81 -10.16 1.35
N PHE A 128 -12.02 -9.87 2.64
CA PHE A 128 -11.33 -10.54 3.74
C PHE A 128 -12.33 -11.29 4.61
N PRO A 129 -12.41 -12.62 4.48
CA PRO A 129 -13.18 -13.47 5.40
C PRO A 129 -12.67 -13.31 6.84
N LEU A 130 -13.51 -13.72 7.79
CA LEU A 130 -13.08 -13.77 9.20
C LEU A 130 -11.85 -14.67 9.32
N HIS A 131 -10.78 -14.11 9.88
CA HIS A 131 -9.50 -14.80 9.98
C HIS A 131 -8.81 -14.45 11.31
N PRO A 132 -8.15 -15.40 12.00
CA PRO A 132 -7.47 -15.15 13.27
C PRO A 132 -6.43 -14.03 13.22
N ASN A 133 -5.72 -13.85 12.10
CA ASN A 133 -4.77 -12.74 11.91
C ASN A 133 -5.44 -11.38 12.06
N LEU A 134 -6.70 -11.24 11.68
CA LEU A 134 -7.42 -9.95 11.65
C LEU A 134 -8.09 -9.60 12.98
N ARG A 135 -8.01 -10.48 13.99
CA ARG A 135 -8.74 -10.33 15.25
C ARG A 135 -8.48 -9.01 15.99
N LEU A 136 -7.25 -8.50 15.91
CA LEU A 136 -6.84 -7.29 16.61
C LEU A 136 -6.72 -6.05 15.69
N THR A 137 -7.13 -6.15 14.42
CA THR A 137 -7.01 -5.03 13.45
C THR A 137 -7.82 -3.80 13.84
N ALA A 138 -8.88 -3.96 14.67
CA ALA A 138 -9.64 -2.82 15.20
C ALA A 138 -8.82 -1.90 16.11
N LEU A 139 -7.67 -2.35 16.64
CA LEU A 139 -6.73 -1.55 17.44
C LEU A 139 -5.79 -0.70 16.57
N LEU A 140 -5.77 -0.94 15.26
CA LEU A 140 -4.86 -0.26 14.35
C LEU A 140 -5.45 1.07 13.87
N PRO A 141 -4.59 2.08 13.65
CA PRO A 141 -5.03 3.36 13.14
C PRO A 141 -5.56 3.23 11.69
N SER A 142 -6.52 4.05 11.33
CA SER A 142 -6.93 4.23 9.94
C SER A 142 -5.77 4.76 9.10
N LEU A 143 -5.65 4.29 7.86
CA LEU A 143 -4.65 4.80 6.93
C LEU A 143 -5.06 6.13 6.30
N ASP A 144 -6.36 6.36 6.15
CA ASP A 144 -6.93 7.60 5.63
C ASP A 144 -6.30 8.02 4.28
N MET A 145 -6.34 7.07 3.35
CA MET A 145 -5.73 7.23 2.03
C MET A 145 -6.72 7.81 1.00
N PRO A 146 -6.25 8.42 -0.10
CA PRO A 146 -7.12 9.05 -1.10
C PRO A 146 -8.19 8.14 -1.69
N HIS A 147 -7.89 6.83 -1.83
CA HIS A 147 -8.84 5.83 -2.32
C HIS A 147 -9.78 5.28 -1.23
N HIS A 148 -9.78 5.89 -0.03
CA HIS A 148 -10.75 5.65 1.05
C HIS A 148 -11.73 6.82 1.18
N PRO A 149 -12.42 7.27 0.11
CA PRO A 149 -13.22 8.46 0.16
C PRO A 149 -14.45 8.27 1.05
N HIS A 150 -14.88 9.35 1.69
CA HIS A 150 -16.16 9.36 2.38
C HIS A 150 -17.31 9.19 1.37
N PRO A 151 -18.45 8.56 1.73
CA PRO A 151 -19.58 8.37 0.81
C PRO A 151 -20.11 9.66 0.15
N LYS A 152 -19.94 10.80 0.81
CA LYS A 152 -20.36 12.12 0.29
C LYS A 152 -19.28 12.86 -0.50
N GLU A 153 -18.06 12.32 -0.52
CA GLU A 153 -16.95 12.91 -1.24
C GLU A 153 -16.99 12.50 -2.70
N TRP A 154 -16.94 13.47 -3.61
CA TRP A 154 -16.80 13.18 -5.02
C TRP A 154 -15.32 12.97 -5.37
N THR A 155 -15.02 11.91 -6.10
CA THR A 155 -13.71 11.62 -6.68
C THR A 155 -13.91 11.06 -8.09
N ALA A 156 -13.00 11.40 -9.01
CA ALA A 156 -13.03 10.87 -10.37
C ALA A 156 -12.81 9.36 -10.41
N TYR A 157 -12.01 8.83 -9.49
CA TYR A 157 -11.74 7.40 -9.36
C TYR A 157 -12.32 6.88 -8.05
N ARG A 158 -12.79 5.63 -8.06
CA ARG A 158 -13.18 4.89 -6.86
C ARG A 158 -12.77 3.43 -6.97
N GLU A 159 -12.28 2.89 -5.87
CA GLU A 159 -12.17 1.45 -5.72
C GLU A 159 -13.56 0.83 -5.57
N GLY A 160 -13.72 -0.39 -6.06
CA GLY A 160 -14.94 -1.13 -5.92
C GLY A 160 -14.71 -2.63 -5.76
N VAL A 161 -15.74 -3.30 -5.27
CA VAL A 161 -15.78 -4.76 -5.23
C VAL A 161 -17.08 -5.26 -5.82
N THR A 162 -16.99 -6.23 -6.72
CA THR A 162 -18.15 -6.82 -7.35
C THR A 162 -18.97 -7.61 -6.34
N VAL A 163 -20.29 -7.41 -6.37
CA VAL A 163 -21.24 -8.08 -5.48
C VAL A 163 -22.28 -8.87 -6.26
N ALA A 164 -22.77 -9.94 -5.65
CA ALA A 164 -23.86 -10.71 -6.25
C ALA A 164 -25.17 -9.88 -6.20
N GLY A 165 -25.91 -9.87 -7.30
CA GLY A 165 -27.19 -9.17 -7.39
C GLY A 165 -27.74 -9.16 -8.81
N LYS A 166 -28.96 -8.63 -8.95
CA LYS A 166 -29.56 -8.43 -10.27
C LYS A 166 -29.36 -6.97 -10.68
N THR A 167 -28.76 -6.78 -11.83
CA THR A 167 -28.64 -5.45 -12.45
C THR A 167 -29.99 -4.96 -12.99
N VAL A 168 -30.18 -3.67 -13.09
CA VAL A 168 -31.41 -3.06 -13.63
C VAL A 168 -31.56 -3.42 -15.11
N SER A 169 -30.44 -3.47 -15.83
CA SER A 169 -30.42 -3.82 -17.26
C SER A 169 -30.55 -5.32 -17.51
N GLY A 170 -30.43 -6.18 -16.47
CA GLY A 170 -30.34 -7.62 -16.60
C GLY A 170 -29.01 -8.12 -17.20
N ARG A 171 -28.06 -7.21 -17.45
CA ARG A 171 -26.70 -7.45 -17.96
C ARG A 171 -25.70 -6.65 -17.13
N GLY A 172 -24.41 -7.02 -17.18
CA GLY A 172 -23.36 -6.32 -16.43
C GLY A 172 -23.22 -6.81 -14.99
N THR A 173 -22.54 -6.03 -14.16
CA THR A 173 -22.17 -6.39 -12.78
C THR A 173 -22.49 -5.24 -11.82
N LEU A 174 -22.94 -5.58 -10.61
CA LEU A 174 -23.07 -4.63 -9.51
C LEU A 174 -21.75 -4.51 -8.75
N VAL A 175 -21.36 -3.28 -8.47
CA VAL A 175 -20.11 -2.95 -7.77
C VAL A 175 -20.41 -2.08 -6.56
N GLU A 176 -20.00 -2.54 -5.38
CA GLU A 176 -19.98 -1.75 -4.16
C GLU A 176 -18.78 -0.82 -4.17
N VAL A 177 -19.01 0.49 -4.08
CA VAL A 177 -18.00 1.55 -4.21
C VAL A 177 -17.99 2.52 -3.03
N GLY A 178 -18.62 2.13 -1.92
CA GLY A 178 -18.72 2.95 -0.72
C GLY A 178 -19.71 4.11 -0.84
N LEU A 179 -20.66 4.04 -1.75
CA LEU A 179 -21.79 4.94 -1.88
C LEU A 179 -23.04 4.35 -1.18
N ASP A 180 -24.15 5.11 -1.16
CA ASP A 180 -25.42 4.66 -0.54
C ASP A 180 -26.01 3.43 -1.24
N ALA A 181 -25.65 3.19 -2.50
CA ALA A 181 -26.07 2.03 -3.30
C ALA A 181 -24.93 1.59 -4.24
N PRO A 182 -24.86 0.27 -4.54
CA PRO A 182 -23.95 -0.24 -5.55
C PRO A 182 -24.21 0.41 -6.92
N VAL A 183 -23.15 0.57 -7.70
CA VAL A 183 -23.23 1.05 -9.09
C VAL A 183 -23.26 -0.13 -10.06
N GLU A 184 -23.78 0.08 -11.26
CA GLU A 184 -23.83 -0.92 -12.32
C GLU A 184 -22.80 -0.59 -13.38
N ILE A 185 -21.97 -1.57 -13.76
CA ILE A 185 -21.04 -1.52 -14.89
C ILE A 185 -21.49 -2.46 -16.01
N GLU A 186 -21.02 -2.23 -17.24
CA GLU A 186 -21.46 -3.03 -18.39
C GLU A 186 -20.80 -4.40 -18.46
N GLU A 187 -19.57 -4.53 -17.97
CA GLU A 187 -18.79 -5.74 -17.98
C GLU A 187 -19.37 -6.81 -17.05
N GLN A 188 -19.21 -8.07 -17.44
CA GLN A 188 -19.54 -9.22 -16.60
C GLN A 188 -18.29 -9.69 -15.87
N ILE A 189 -18.22 -9.41 -14.57
CA ILE A 189 -17.06 -9.72 -13.73
C ILE A 189 -17.50 -10.62 -12.57
N PRO A 190 -16.74 -11.67 -12.24
CA PRO A 190 -17.05 -12.54 -11.11
C PRO A 190 -17.22 -11.77 -9.80
N PRO A 191 -18.10 -12.21 -8.89
CA PRO A 191 -18.26 -11.58 -7.59
C PRO A 191 -16.98 -11.67 -6.74
N LYS A 192 -16.80 -10.70 -5.81
CA LYS A 192 -15.63 -10.53 -4.95
C LYS A 192 -14.34 -10.16 -5.70
N THR A 193 -14.46 -9.61 -6.88
CA THR A 193 -13.33 -9.04 -7.63
C THR A 193 -13.19 -7.56 -7.27
N ARG A 194 -11.99 -7.14 -6.87
CA ARG A 194 -11.63 -5.73 -6.70
C ARG A 194 -11.37 -5.11 -8.05
N LEU A 195 -11.83 -3.89 -8.26
CA LEU A 195 -11.61 -3.11 -9.49
C LEU A 195 -11.55 -1.62 -9.17
N THR A 196 -10.96 -0.90 -10.11
CA THR A 196 -10.90 0.56 -10.10
C THR A 196 -11.87 1.10 -11.15
N LEU A 197 -12.71 2.06 -10.75
CA LEU A 197 -13.70 2.68 -11.62
C LEU A 197 -13.38 4.15 -11.84
N LEU A 198 -13.55 4.59 -13.08
CA LEU A 198 -13.58 6.00 -13.46
C LEU A 198 -15.04 6.46 -13.54
N PHE A 199 -15.37 7.48 -12.77
CA PHE A 199 -16.70 8.11 -12.76
C PHE A 199 -16.69 9.28 -13.74
N PRO A 200 -17.60 9.29 -14.74
CA PRO A 200 -17.69 10.39 -15.68
C PRO A 200 -18.29 11.64 -15.00
N ASP A 201 -17.93 12.81 -15.52
CA ASP A 201 -18.53 14.08 -15.10
C ASP A 201 -20.04 14.15 -15.43
N ASP A 202 -20.47 13.43 -16.46
CA ASP A 202 -21.86 13.31 -16.86
C ASP A 202 -22.54 12.16 -16.09
N GLU A 203 -23.45 12.52 -15.20
CA GLU A 203 -24.22 11.58 -14.37
C GLU A 203 -25.12 10.61 -15.18
N SER A 204 -25.39 10.90 -16.44
CA SER A 204 -26.16 10.00 -17.31
C SER A 204 -25.35 8.80 -17.79
N ARG A 205 -24.02 8.86 -17.71
CA ARG A 205 -23.11 7.79 -18.09
C ARG A 205 -22.78 6.91 -16.89
N ARG A 206 -22.57 5.62 -17.16
CA ARG A 206 -22.13 4.65 -16.15
C ARG A 206 -20.64 4.79 -15.89
N PRO A 207 -20.18 4.42 -14.65
CA PRO A 207 -18.74 4.28 -14.39
C PRO A 207 -18.15 3.19 -15.28
N GLU A 208 -16.90 3.38 -15.65
CA GLU A 208 -16.14 2.47 -16.51
C GLU A 208 -15.01 1.81 -15.71
N CYS A 209 -14.75 0.50 -15.95
CA CYS A 209 -13.59 -0.17 -15.41
C CYS A 209 -12.33 0.39 -16.07
N VAL A 210 -11.33 0.72 -15.26
CA VAL A 210 -10.03 1.21 -15.74
C VAL A 210 -8.90 0.39 -15.14
N ASP A 211 -7.71 0.53 -15.71
CA ASP A 211 -6.51 -0.07 -15.16
C ASP A 211 -6.32 0.38 -13.71
N PRO A 212 -6.00 -0.50 -12.77
CA PRO A 212 -5.71 -0.13 -11.37
C PRO A 212 -4.62 0.93 -11.22
N ALA A 213 -3.73 1.08 -12.20
CA ALA A 213 -2.72 2.12 -12.22
C ALA A 213 -3.22 3.48 -12.74
N ALA A 214 -4.37 3.53 -13.45
CA ALA A 214 -4.89 4.76 -14.08
C ALA A 214 -5.04 5.95 -13.10
N PRO A 215 -5.50 5.77 -11.85
CA PRO A 215 -5.51 6.89 -10.90
C PRO A 215 -4.14 7.53 -10.71
N ARG A 216 -3.06 6.74 -10.77
CA ARG A 216 -1.67 7.21 -10.68
C ARG A 216 -1.16 7.70 -12.03
N THR A 217 -1.24 6.87 -13.07
CA THR A 217 -0.62 7.15 -14.39
C THR A 217 -1.30 8.30 -15.11
N ASP A 218 -2.62 8.39 -15.03
CA ASP A 218 -3.41 9.35 -15.78
C ASP A 218 -3.89 10.50 -14.88
N GLY A 219 -4.36 10.14 -13.68
CA GLY A 219 -4.88 11.10 -12.71
C GLY A 219 -3.84 11.75 -11.81
N GLY A 220 -2.62 11.23 -11.75
CA GLY A 220 -1.54 11.73 -10.88
C GLY A 220 -1.77 11.57 -9.39
N TYR A 221 -2.75 10.74 -8.98
CA TYR A 221 -3.06 10.50 -7.57
C TYR A 221 -2.07 9.54 -6.91
N TYR A 222 -1.90 9.67 -5.59
CA TYR A 222 -1.49 8.54 -4.78
C TYR A 222 -2.72 7.64 -4.55
N TRP A 223 -2.61 6.35 -4.85
CA TRP A 223 -3.78 5.46 -4.84
C TRP A 223 -3.59 4.20 -3.99
N GLY A 224 -2.85 4.34 -2.88
CA GLY A 224 -2.53 3.24 -1.99
C GLY A 224 -1.29 2.47 -2.41
N TYR A 225 -1.08 1.31 -1.79
CA TYR A 225 0.06 0.45 -2.08
C TYR A 225 -0.39 -0.99 -2.39
N SER A 226 0.31 -1.63 -3.31
CA SER A 226 0.21 -3.07 -3.49
C SER A 226 1.05 -3.83 -2.45
N VAL A 227 0.64 -5.06 -2.13
CA VAL A 227 1.39 -5.93 -1.20
C VAL A 227 1.85 -7.16 -1.95
N ARG A 228 3.16 -7.40 -1.96
CA ARG A 228 3.78 -8.58 -2.55
C ARG A 228 4.52 -9.38 -1.49
N LYS A 229 4.46 -10.69 -1.59
CA LYS A 229 5.18 -11.62 -0.71
C LYS A 229 6.26 -12.33 -1.51
N CYS A 230 7.49 -12.34 -1.01
CA CYS A 230 8.64 -12.97 -1.63
C CYS A 230 9.26 -14.03 -0.73
N ALA A 231 9.80 -15.06 -1.33
CA ALA A 231 10.41 -16.17 -0.62
C ALA A 231 11.79 -15.85 -0.05
N SER A 232 12.49 -14.83 -0.58
CA SER A 232 13.85 -14.47 -0.20
C SER A 232 14.16 -13.02 -0.54
N LEU A 233 15.35 -12.54 -0.17
CA LEU A 233 15.82 -11.20 -0.53
C LEU A 233 16.08 -11.07 -2.04
N SER A 234 16.63 -12.10 -2.70
CA SER A 234 16.82 -12.12 -4.16
C SER A 234 15.49 -12.02 -4.91
N SER A 235 14.46 -12.73 -4.42
CA SER A 235 13.12 -12.69 -5.01
C SER A 235 12.48 -11.30 -4.98
N VAL A 236 12.91 -10.41 -4.08
CA VAL A 236 12.44 -9.00 -4.09
C VAL A 236 12.76 -8.35 -5.43
N PHE A 237 13.93 -8.61 -5.98
CA PHE A 237 14.41 -8.05 -7.24
C PHE A 237 13.93 -8.84 -8.45
N THR A 238 14.06 -10.17 -8.40
CA THR A 238 13.79 -11.05 -9.57
C THR A 238 12.30 -11.21 -9.87
N GLU A 239 11.43 -11.03 -8.87
CA GLU A 239 9.97 -11.09 -9.01
C GLU A 239 9.32 -9.70 -9.05
N SER A 240 10.06 -8.66 -9.44
CA SER A 240 9.52 -7.30 -9.58
C SER A 240 8.34 -7.30 -10.58
N PRO A 241 7.22 -6.62 -10.27
CA PRO A 241 6.10 -6.51 -11.20
C PRO A 241 6.32 -5.46 -12.30
N PHE A 242 7.44 -4.74 -12.24
CA PHE A 242 7.75 -3.65 -13.17
C PHE A 242 8.63 -4.15 -14.31
N ASP A 243 8.31 -3.72 -15.52
CA ASP A 243 9.15 -3.98 -16.69
C ASP A 243 10.54 -3.36 -16.49
N GLY A 244 11.58 -4.20 -16.59
CA GLY A 244 12.96 -3.77 -16.31
C GLY A 244 13.35 -3.76 -14.81
N GLY A 245 12.43 -4.09 -13.91
CA GLY A 245 12.70 -4.17 -12.47
C GLY A 245 12.76 -2.80 -11.77
N TYR A 246 13.55 -2.71 -10.70
CA TYR A 246 13.82 -1.46 -10.00
C TYR A 246 15.10 -0.84 -10.57
N ASP A 247 15.00 0.39 -11.06
CA ASP A 247 16.12 1.12 -11.68
C ASP A 247 16.97 1.89 -10.67
N VAL A 248 16.46 2.09 -9.45
CA VAL A 248 17.25 2.58 -8.31
C VAL A 248 16.92 1.77 -7.07
N SER A 249 17.94 1.25 -6.40
CA SER A 249 17.82 0.45 -5.18
C SER A 249 18.64 1.01 -4.02
N ILE A 250 18.00 1.10 -2.84
CA ILE A 250 18.61 1.63 -1.61
C ILE A 250 18.50 0.57 -0.51
N GLY A 251 19.64 0.02 -0.10
CA GLY A 251 19.74 -0.81 1.10
C GLY A 251 20.00 0.05 2.34
N THR A 252 19.21 -0.14 3.41
CA THR A 252 19.36 0.60 4.66
C THR A 252 20.16 -0.21 5.69
N SER A 253 21.19 0.40 6.27
CA SER A 253 22.01 -0.24 7.29
C SER A 253 22.70 0.81 8.17
N GLU A 254 22.88 0.50 9.45
CA GLU A 254 23.71 1.32 10.37
C GLU A 254 25.17 1.44 9.91
N ARG A 255 25.63 0.47 9.10
CA ARG A 255 26.99 0.44 8.51
C ARG A 255 27.07 1.14 7.15
N GLY A 256 25.96 1.70 6.68
CA GLY A 256 25.89 2.38 5.41
C GLY A 256 26.57 3.75 5.40
N THR A 257 26.71 4.31 4.22
CA THR A 257 27.14 5.68 4.05
C THR A 257 26.06 6.65 4.57
N PRO A 258 26.38 7.65 5.41
CA PRO A 258 25.43 8.65 5.82
C PRO A 258 24.69 9.28 4.63
N VAL A 259 23.36 9.44 4.73
CA VAL A 259 22.52 10.00 3.64
C VAL A 259 23.09 11.30 3.06
N SER A 260 23.61 12.20 3.91
CA SER A 260 24.21 13.45 3.48
C SER A 260 25.47 13.31 2.62
N ARG A 261 26.15 12.15 2.70
CA ARG A 261 27.30 11.82 1.85
C ARG A 261 26.91 11.00 0.62
N ALA A 262 25.93 10.07 0.79
CA ALA A 262 25.41 9.28 -0.32
C ALA A 262 24.66 10.17 -1.33
N PHE A 263 23.94 11.16 -0.83
CA PHE A 263 23.18 12.13 -1.62
C PHE A 263 23.53 13.57 -1.20
N PRO A 264 24.71 14.08 -1.61
CA PRO A 264 25.12 15.44 -1.29
C PRO A 264 24.17 16.49 -1.87
N PRO A 265 24.23 17.75 -1.43
CA PRO A 265 23.37 18.82 -1.97
C PRO A 265 23.49 19.06 -3.46
N SER A 266 24.60 18.61 -4.08
CA SER A 266 24.81 18.64 -5.54
C SER A 266 24.07 17.53 -6.29
N THR A 267 23.50 16.54 -5.61
CA THR A 267 22.70 15.49 -6.25
C THR A 267 21.43 16.13 -6.82
N PRO A 268 21.12 15.90 -8.12
CA PRO A 268 19.86 16.35 -8.70
C PRO A 268 18.68 15.83 -7.90
N ARG A 269 17.68 16.68 -7.68
CA ARG A 269 16.44 16.31 -6.96
C ARG A 269 15.24 16.88 -7.70
N PRO A 270 14.20 16.05 -7.94
CA PRO A 270 14.17 14.62 -7.61
C PRO A 270 15.22 13.81 -8.39
N LEU A 271 15.54 12.61 -7.92
CA LEU A 271 16.31 11.65 -8.70
C LEU A 271 15.52 11.26 -9.95
N ALA A 272 16.23 11.00 -11.04
CA ALA A 272 15.63 10.37 -12.21
C ALA A 272 15.53 8.87 -11.97
N PHE A 273 14.30 8.36 -11.86
CA PHE A 273 13.99 6.93 -11.76
C PHE A 273 12.56 6.68 -12.22
N HIS A 274 12.27 5.45 -12.59
CA HIS A 274 10.92 4.95 -12.78
C HIS A 274 10.45 4.13 -11.55
N HIS A 275 11.31 3.28 -11.02
CA HIS A 275 10.94 2.38 -9.92
C HIS A 275 12.03 2.38 -8.84
N LEU A 276 11.83 3.16 -7.77
CA LEU A 276 12.73 3.22 -6.62
C LEU A 276 12.36 2.14 -5.61
N LEU A 277 13.35 1.33 -5.19
CA LEU A 277 13.22 0.34 -4.12
C LEU A 277 14.03 0.74 -2.90
N ILE A 278 13.41 0.72 -1.71
CA ILE A 278 14.07 0.92 -0.42
C ILE A 278 13.92 -0.35 0.42
N VAL A 279 15.04 -1.00 0.75
CA VAL A 279 15.05 -2.28 1.46
C VAL A 279 15.54 -2.13 2.88
N PHE A 280 14.75 -2.67 3.81
CA PHE A 280 15.04 -2.67 5.24
C PHE A 280 15.50 -4.02 5.74
N GLY A 281 16.46 -4.01 6.65
CA GLY A 281 16.84 -5.20 7.40
C GLY A 281 15.91 -5.47 8.59
N GLY A 282 15.87 -6.72 9.03
CA GLY A 282 15.29 -7.13 10.30
C GLY A 282 16.25 -6.91 11.48
N PRO A 283 15.97 -7.50 12.65
CA PRO A 283 16.82 -7.36 13.85
C PRO A 283 18.28 -7.77 13.66
N ARG A 284 18.59 -8.57 12.64
CA ARG A 284 19.92 -9.07 12.29
C ARG A 284 20.51 -8.43 11.03
N GLY A 285 19.84 -7.43 10.46
CA GLY A 285 20.29 -6.71 9.26
C GLY A 285 20.04 -7.45 7.95
N LEU A 286 20.34 -6.77 6.84
CA LEU A 286 20.22 -7.32 5.47
C LEU A 286 21.31 -8.37 5.20
N GLU A 287 22.45 -8.30 5.87
CA GLU A 287 23.52 -9.27 5.79
C GLU A 287 23.05 -10.66 6.24
N PHE A 288 22.17 -10.72 7.26
CA PHE A 288 21.55 -11.97 7.67
C PHE A 288 20.58 -12.52 6.62
N ALA A 289 19.78 -11.65 6.03
CA ALA A 289 18.86 -12.05 4.96
C ALA A 289 19.62 -12.66 3.76
N SER A 290 20.71 -12.03 3.34
CA SER A 290 21.53 -12.53 2.23
C SER A 290 22.24 -13.85 2.55
N MET A 291 22.65 -14.08 3.79
CA MET A 291 23.25 -15.36 4.22
C MET A 291 22.26 -16.53 4.19
N ASN A 292 20.97 -16.26 4.26
CA ASN A 292 19.89 -17.25 4.19
C ASN A 292 19.23 -17.33 2.81
N ASP A 293 19.88 -16.78 1.80
CA ASP A 293 19.42 -16.75 0.41
C ASP A 293 20.37 -17.55 -0.48
N ASP A 294 19.90 -18.70 -0.97
CA ASP A 294 20.70 -19.63 -1.73
C ASP A 294 21.15 -19.06 -3.08
N GLU A 295 20.30 -18.20 -3.72
CA GLU A 295 20.67 -17.55 -4.98
C GLU A 295 21.80 -16.56 -4.78
N LEU A 296 21.74 -15.75 -3.71
CA LEU A 296 22.82 -14.84 -3.36
C LEU A 296 24.07 -15.58 -2.93
N GLY A 297 23.93 -16.78 -2.34
CA GLY A 297 25.02 -17.70 -2.07
C GLY A 297 25.72 -18.15 -3.35
N GLY A 298 24.98 -18.55 -4.35
CA GLY A 298 25.50 -18.93 -5.67
C GLY A 298 26.17 -17.80 -6.43
N MET A 299 25.76 -16.55 -6.19
CA MET A 299 26.37 -15.33 -6.74
C MET A 299 27.55 -14.80 -5.92
N GLU A 300 27.85 -15.43 -4.78
CA GLU A 300 28.86 -14.97 -3.80
C GLU A 300 28.58 -13.56 -3.24
N VAL A 301 27.29 -13.12 -3.19
CA VAL A 301 26.87 -11.81 -2.71
C VAL A 301 26.18 -11.95 -1.35
N GLN A 302 26.93 -12.44 -0.35
CA GLN A 302 26.44 -12.66 1.01
C GLN A 302 27.27 -11.89 2.06
N GLY A 303 26.72 -11.75 3.27
CA GLY A 303 27.38 -11.13 4.40
C GLY A 303 27.86 -9.70 4.10
N ALA A 304 29.14 -9.43 4.19
CA ALA A 304 29.70 -8.09 3.95
C ALA A 304 29.53 -7.60 2.51
N ARG A 305 29.32 -8.52 1.56
CA ARG A 305 29.08 -8.19 0.14
C ARG A 305 27.62 -7.90 -0.18
N THR A 306 26.69 -8.04 0.75
CA THR A 306 25.26 -7.73 0.57
C THR A 306 25.04 -6.32 0.02
N LYS A 307 25.90 -5.36 0.39
CA LYS A 307 25.85 -3.99 -0.11
C LYS A 307 25.98 -3.89 -1.64
N GLU A 308 26.56 -4.91 -2.30
CA GLU A 308 26.75 -4.95 -3.76
C GLU A 308 25.46 -5.22 -4.54
N LEU A 309 24.36 -5.62 -3.83
CA LEU A 309 23.02 -5.75 -4.39
C LEU A 309 22.36 -4.42 -4.66
N PHE A 310 22.85 -3.33 -4.08
CA PHE A 310 22.17 -2.06 -4.05
C PHE A 310 23.01 -0.98 -4.74
N ASP A 311 22.34 -0.06 -5.44
CA ASP A 311 22.98 1.13 -5.99
C ASP A 311 23.48 2.05 -4.88
N HIS A 312 22.74 2.08 -3.76
CA HIS A 312 23.11 2.86 -2.58
C HIS A 312 22.94 2.04 -1.31
N TRP A 313 23.97 2.05 -0.47
CA TRP A 313 23.95 1.45 0.86
C TRP A 313 24.07 2.55 1.90
N VAL A 314 22.96 2.88 2.59
CA VAL A 314 22.84 4.11 3.35
C VAL A 314 22.58 3.91 4.84
N ASN A 315 23.16 4.80 5.65
CA ASN A 315 22.80 5.01 7.04
C ASN A 315 21.93 6.28 7.14
N VAL A 316 20.65 6.10 7.45
CA VAL A 316 19.67 7.18 7.50
C VAL A 316 19.71 7.97 8.82
N LEU A 317 20.33 7.43 9.86
CA LEU A 317 20.47 8.08 11.19
C LEU A 317 21.83 7.80 11.81
N PRO A 318 22.92 8.44 11.33
CA PRO A 318 24.23 8.31 11.94
C PRO A 318 24.22 8.79 13.41
N ASN A 319 25.02 8.12 14.26
CA ASN A 319 25.13 8.44 15.68
C ASN A 319 23.79 8.34 16.46
N GLN A 320 22.93 7.39 16.08
CA GLN A 320 21.71 7.09 16.84
C GLN A 320 22.00 6.83 18.32
N GLY A 321 21.14 7.30 19.21
CA GLY A 321 21.33 7.17 20.66
C GLY A 321 20.94 5.79 21.20
N SER A 322 20.09 5.04 20.51
CA SER A 322 19.72 3.66 20.86
C SER A 322 20.66 2.68 20.20
N ARG A 323 20.90 1.53 20.84
CA ARG A 323 21.69 0.44 20.24
C ARG A 323 21.01 -0.17 19.01
N THR A 324 19.68 -0.11 18.95
CA THR A 324 18.88 -0.67 17.87
C THR A 324 17.73 0.28 17.54
N ILE A 325 17.35 0.32 16.26
CA ILE A 325 16.11 0.93 15.77
C ILE A 325 15.23 -0.24 15.28
N ARG A 326 13.99 -0.30 15.72
CA ARG A 326 13.05 -1.30 15.21
C ARG A 326 12.70 -1.01 13.76
N THR A 327 12.42 -2.04 12.97
CA THR A 327 12.16 -1.83 11.53
C THR A 327 10.99 -0.90 11.29
N GLU A 328 9.91 -0.97 12.09
CA GLU A 328 8.77 -0.07 11.98
C GLU A 328 9.10 1.41 12.29
N GLU A 329 10.15 1.66 13.08
CA GLU A 329 10.70 2.99 13.35
C GLU A 329 11.63 3.40 12.20
N ALA A 330 12.48 2.47 11.76
CA ALA A 330 13.44 2.69 10.67
C ALA A 330 12.74 3.09 9.37
N VAL A 331 11.57 2.52 9.07
CA VAL A 331 10.77 2.88 7.90
C VAL A 331 10.38 4.36 7.93
N PHE A 332 9.85 4.87 9.05
CA PHE A 332 9.53 6.30 9.18
C PHE A 332 10.76 7.19 9.06
N ILE A 333 11.84 6.83 9.74
CA ILE A 333 13.10 7.61 9.74
C ILE A 333 13.68 7.67 8.33
N ALA A 334 13.76 6.52 7.66
CA ALA A 334 14.34 6.44 6.32
C ALA A 334 13.49 7.18 5.28
N LEU A 335 12.18 6.97 5.27
CA LEU A 335 11.30 7.66 4.35
C LEU A 335 11.32 9.17 4.56
N THR A 336 11.45 9.64 5.81
CA THR A 336 11.65 11.08 6.10
C THR A 336 12.99 11.58 5.56
N ALA A 337 14.08 10.86 5.81
CA ALA A 337 15.42 11.28 5.41
C ALA A 337 15.62 11.25 3.87
N LEU A 338 14.94 10.33 3.20
CA LEU A 338 15.06 10.10 1.76
C LEU A 338 13.98 10.83 0.93
N ARG A 339 12.96 11.42 1.57
CA ARG A 339 11.80 12.04 0.91
C ARG A 339 12.20 12.99 -0.23
N GLY A 340 13.21 13.81 -0.01
CA GLY A 340 13.69 14.75 -1.03
C GLY A 340 14.30 14.09 -2.28
N LEU A 341 14.40 12.76 -2.35
CA LEU A 341 14.86 12.07 -3.56
C LEU A 341 13.75 11.93 -4.61
N TRP A 342 12.47 11.95 -4.20
CA TRP A 342 11.34 11.81 -5.11
C TRP A 342 10.28 12.91 -4.99
N ASP A 343 10.40 13.76 -3.98
CA ASP A 343 9.49 14.88 -3.77
C ASP A 343 10.28 16.18 -3.81
N SER A 344 9.92 17.04 -4.75
CA SER A 344 10.56 18.35 -4.98
C SER A 344 9.78 19.52 -4.38
N SER A 345 8.74 19.26 -3.53
CA SER A 345 7.94 20.29 -2.87
C SER A 345 8.70 21.03 -1.78
#